data_2c27fe6de018ba48858871e2aa03cb7c
#
_entry.id   2c27fe6de018ba48858871e2aa03cb7c
#
_cell.length_a   1.000
_cell.length_b   1.000
_cell.length_c   1.000
_cell.angle_alpha   90.00
_cell.angle_beta   90.00
_cell.angle_gamma   90.00
#
_symmetry.space_group_name_H-M   'P 1'
#
loop_
_entity.id
_entity.type
_entity.pdbx_description
1 polymer ?
#
loop_
_entity_poly.entity_id
_entity_poly.type
_entity_poly.pdbx_seq_one_letter_code
_entity_poly.pdbx_strand_id
1 'polypeptide(L)'
;MRHLRLGRPRGRCAALGLTRIERPDYEPLMRSDLSIARERNQRLFAHAAPVMEMLFEQIVDTESMIVLTDAQGTILHAVGDNDFLDRAGKVALSAGVNWAEQSKGTNAIGTALIEEVPTLVHADEHYLHANHFLTCSAAPILDPRGNILGVLDVTGDHRSFHQHTMALVKMSARMIENHWLTDDYRNVMRDRKS
;
A
#
# COMPACT_ATOMS: atom_id res chain seq x y z
N MET A 1 10.54 -14.23 -16.35
CA MET A 1 11.13 -13.45 -15.24
C MET A 1 10.93 -11.98 -15.55
N ARG A 2 9.86 -11.35 -15.01
CA ARG A 2 9.69 -9.89 -15.09
C ARG A 2 10.49 -9.29 -13.95
N HIS A 3 11.49 -8.50 -14.30
CA HIS A 3 12.40 -7.82 -13.37
C HIS A 3 11.58 -6.97 -12.39
N LEU A 4 11.88 -7.14 -11.07
CA LEU A 4 11.61 -6.11 -10.07
C LEU A 4 12.20 -4.79 -10.61
N ARG A 5 11.34 -3.88 -11.05
CA ARG A 5 11.79 -2.54 -11.41
C ARG A 5 12.00 -1.79 -10.11
N LEU A 6 13.27 -1.69 -9.71
CA LEU A 6 13.73 -0.70 -8.76
C LEU A 6 13.25 0.68 -9.25
N GLY A 7 12.66 1.45 -8.36
CA GLY A 7 11.98 2.70 -8.64
C GLY A 7 12.63 3.59 -9.69
N ARG A 8 12.08 3.61 -10.89
CA ARG A 8 12.14 4.79 -11.74
C ARG A 8 10.91 5.62 -11.39
N PRO A 9 10.99 6.85 -11.09
CA PRO A 9 11.79 7.91 -11.62
C PRO A 9 11.77 9.20 -10.78
N ARG A 10 12.90 9.56 -10.30
CA ARG A 10 13.18 10.91 -9.81
C ARG A 10 12.76 12.03 -10.81
N GLY A 11 12.64 11.69 -12.11
CA GLY A 11 12.21 12.62 -13.15
C GLY A 11 10.72 12.97 -13.11
N ARG A 12 9.80 12.06 -12.78
CA ARG A 12 8.35 12.37 -12.68
C ARG A 12 8.08 13.33 -11.52
N CYS A 13 8.73 13.13 -10.38
CA CYS A 13 8.52 13.95 -9.19
C CYS A 13 8.99 15.39 -9.38
N ALA A 14 10.12 15.60 -10.05
CA ALA A 14 10.60 16.95 -10.40
C ALA A 14 9.63 17.65 -11.37
N ALA A 15 9.05 16.93 -12.31
CA ALA A 15 8.05 17.45 -13.24
C ALA A 15 6.72 17.83 -12.54
N LEU A 16 6.42 17.23 -11.39
CA LEU A 16 5.28 17.56 -10.54
C LEU A 16 5.55 18.75 -9.59
N GLY A 17 6.76 19.34 -9.63
CA GLY A 17 7.12 20.50 -8.81
C GLY A 17 7.45 20.14 -7.34
N LEU A 18 7.60 18.86 -7.01
CA LEU A 18 7.96 18.44 -5.66
C LEU A 18 9.43 18.70 -5.37
N THR A 19 9.74 19.16 -4.16
CA THR A 19 11.11 19.29 -3.67
C THR A 19 11.45 18.17 -2.67
N ARG A 20 12.72 17.70 -2.69
CA ARG A 20 13.17 16.57 -1.84
C ARG A 20 13.16 16.86 -0.35
N ILE A 21 13.16 18.15 0.01
CA ILE A 21 13.27 18.67 1.38
C ILE A 21 11.88 19.03 1.93
N GLU A 22 10.84 18.98 1.09
CA GLU A 22 9.49 19.22 1.56
C GLU A 22 9.12 18.28 2.69
N ARG A 23 8.42 18.84 3.67
CA ARG A 23 7.74 17.99 4.65
C ARG A 23 6.62 17.27 3.94
N PRO A 24 6.43 15.97 4.21
CA PRO A 24 5.27 15.26 3.68
C PRO A 24 4.01 16.06 3.97
N ASP A 25 3.09 16.08 3.00
CA ASP A 25 1.76 16.60 3.25
C ASP A 25 1.10 15.75 4.35
N TYR A 26 0.88 16.37 5.50
CA TYR A 26 0.34 15.72 6.70
C TYR A 26 -1.18 15.85 6.77
N GLU A 27 -1.84 16.46 5.77
CA GLU A 27 -3.29 16.62 5.84
C GLU A 27 -3.99 15.27 5.60
N PRO A 28 -4.38 14.56 6.67
CA PRO A 28 -5.25 13.41 6.52
C PRO A 28 -6.63 13.89 6.09
N LEU A 29 -7.34 13.04 5.37
CA LEU A 29 -8.77 13.23 5.16
C LEU A 29 -9.48 13.52 6.50
N MET A 30 -10.47 14.41 6.49
CA MET A 30 -11.36 14.53 7.63
C MET A 30 -11.97 13.16 7.99
N ARG A 31 -12.31 12.97 9.26
CA ARG A 31 -12.87 11.69 9.72
C ARG A 31 -14.09 11.25 8.91
N SER A 32 -14.94 12.19 8.48
CA SER A 32 -16.08 11.96 7.59
C SER A 32 -15.65 11.39 6.24
N ASP A 33 -14.62 11.99 5.63
CA ASP A 33 -14.16 11.60 4.29
C ASP A 33 -13.43 10.26 4.31
N LEU A 34 -12.66 9.97 5.38
CA LEU A 34 -12.08 8.65 5.60
C LEU A 34 -13.17 7.58 5.80
N SER A 35 -14.24 7.90 6.53
CA SER A 35 -15.38 7.00 6.69
C SER A 35 -16.04 6.69 5.35
N ILE A 36 -16.26 7.71 4.52
CA ILE A 36 -16.81 7.56 3.16
C ILE A 36 -15.87 6.73 2.28
N ALA A 37 -14.55 6.97 2.34
CA ALA A 37 -13.57 6.20 1.59
C ALA A 37 -13.58 4.72 2.02
N ARG A 38 -13.67 4.44 3.31
CA ARG A 38 -13.78 3.08 3.86
C ARG A 38 -15.09 2.39 3.44
N GLU A 39 -16.21 3.10 3.48
CA GLU A 39 -17.50 2.58 3.04
C GLU A 39 -17.49 2.21 1.55
N ARG A 40 -16.97 3.08 0.69
CA ARG A 40 -16.80 2.80 -0.74
C ARG A 40 -15.89 1.60 -1.03
N ASN A 41 -14.92 1.35 -0.17
CA ASN A 41 -13.96 0.26 -0.29
C ASN A 41 -14.25 -0.90 0.68
N GLN A 42 -15.45 -0.96 1.24
CA GLN A 42 -15.83 -1.96 2.25
C GLN A 42 -15.58 -3.40 1.76
N ARG A 43 -15.88 -3.67 0.51
CA ARG A 43 -15.65 -4.99 -0.08
C ARG A 43 -14.16 -5.34 -0.15
N LEU A 44 -13.32 -4.41 -0.61
CA LEU A 44 -11.87 -4.60 -0.63
C LEU A 44 -11.36 -4.86 0.80
N PHE A 45 -11.78 -4.06 1.77
CA PHE A 45 -11.38 -4.22 3.16
C PHE A 45 -11.82 -5.56 3.74
N ALA A 46 -13.05 -6.02 3.45
CA ALA A 46 -13.55 -7.30 3.94
C ALA A 46 -12.72 -8.50 3.44
N HIS A 47 -12.19 -8.43 2.21
CA HIS A 47 -11.30 -9.46 1.68
C HIS A 47 -9.85 -9.30 2.12
N ALA A 48 -9.39 -8.07 2.37
CA ALA A 48 -8.03 -7.78 2.75
C ALA A 48 -7.77 -8.00 4.25
N ALA A 49 -8.70 -7.65 5.14
CA ALA A 49 -8.50 -7.69 6.58
C ALA A 49 -7.98 -9.04 7.11
N PRO A 50 -8.61 -10.19 6.79
CA PRO A 50 -8.11 -11.48 7.28
C PRO A 50 -6.74 -11.84 6.72
N VAL A 51 -6.41 -11.39 5.50
CA VAL A 51 -5.08 -11.60 4.90
C VAL A 51 -4.04 -10.71 5.57
N MET A 52 -4.40 -9.46 5.92
CA MET A 52 -3.51 -8.55 6.64
C MET A 52 -3.20 -9.08 8.06
N GLU A 53 -4.19 -9.61 8.77
CA GLU A 53 -3.99 -10.23 10.08
C GLU A 53 -3.02 -11.41 10.00
N MET A 54 -3.26 -12.33 9.06
CA MET A 54 -2.37 -13.46 8.83
C MET A 54 -0.96 -13.05 8.41
N LEU A 55 -0.83 -12.01 7.58
CA LEU A 55 0.47 -11.46 7.18
C LEU A 55 1.18 -10.82 8.37
N PHE A 56 0.45 -10.09 9.24
CA PHE A 56 1.03 -9.46 10.42
C PHE A 56 1.61 -10.48 11.40
N GLU A 57 0.96 -11.62 11.59
CA GLU A 57 1.50 -12.72 12.40
C GLU A 57 2.89 -13.21 11.93
N GLN A 58 3.21 -13.03 10.63
CA GLN A 58 4.51 -13.43 10.06
C GLN A 58 5.60 -12.36 10.23
N ILE A 59 5.23 -11.12 10.51
CA ILE A 59 6.15 -9.98 10.57
C ILE A 59 6.10 -9.22 11.91
N VAL A 60 5.38 -9.73 12.89
CA VAL A 60 5.33 -9.13 14.24
C VAL A 60 6.73 -9.05 14.84
N ASP A 61 7.00 -7.98 15.59
CA ASP A 61 8.30 -7.69 16.22
C ASP A 61 9.46 -7.47 15.22
N THR A 62 9.15 -7.10 13.98
CA THR A 62 10.17 -6.78 12.96
C THR A 62 10.29 -5.29 12.65
N GLU A 63 9.75 -4.42 13.50
CA GLU A 63 9.67 -2.96 13.27
C GLU A 63 9.00 -2.64 11.92
N SER A 64 7.83 -3.25 11.70
CA SER A 64 7.11 -3.18 10.43
C SER A 64 5.63 -2.90 10.61
N MET A 65 5.01 -2.46 9.53
CA MET A 65 3.56 -2.29 9.42
C MET A 65 3.06 -2.73 8.05
N ILE A 66 1.79 -3.05 7.99
CA ILE A 66 1.06 -3.37 6.76
C ILE A 66 0.06 -2.25 6.50
N VAL A 67 -0.01 -1.81 5.25
CA VAL A 67 -0.88 -0.73 4.79
C VAL A 67 -1.77 -1.24 3.67
N LEU A 68 -3.06 -0.90 3.72
CA LEU A 68 -4.01 -1.07 2.64
C LEU A 68 -4.46 0.30 2.15
N THR A 69 -4.35 0.54 0.84
CA THR A 69 -4.86 1.76 0.20
C THR A 69 -6.03 1.46 -0.72
N ASP A 70 -6.76 2.52 -1.10
CA ASP A 70 -7.65 2.49 -2.25
C ASP A 70 -6.88 2.62 -3.58
N ALA A 71 -7.62 2.65 -4.69
CA ALA A 71 -7.05 2.81 -6.04
C ALA A 71 -6.45 4.21 -6.29
N GLN A 72 -6.72 5.19 -5.44
CA GLN A 72 -6.18 6.55 -5.50
C GLN A 72 -4.95 6.74 -4.61
N GLY A 73 -4.57 5.74 -3.82
CA GLY A 73 -3.43 5.79 -2.91
C GLY A 73 -3.75 6.31 -1.52
N THR A 74 -5.02 6.49 -1.18
CA THR A 74 -5.44 6.87 0.18
C THR A 74 -5.36 5.66 1.10
N ILE A 75 -4.65 5.78 2.22
CA ILE A 75 -4.54 4.72 3.21
C ILE A 75 -5.90 4.53 3.90
N LEU A 76 -6.48 3.35 3.75
CA LEU A 76 -7.74 2.96 4.36
C LEU A 76 -7.54 2.33 5.74
N HIS A 77 -6.49 1.53 5.88
CA HIS A 77 -6.19 0.76 7.09
C HIS A 77 -4.70 0.50 7.21
N ALA A 78 -4.23 0.44 8.45
CA ALA A 78 -2.85 0.09 8.78
C ALA A 78 -2.83 -0.75 10.06
N VAL A 79 -1.96 -1.74 10.09
CA VAL A 79 -1.69 -2.60 11.25
C VAL A 79 -0.18 -2.85 11.33
N GLY A 80 0.39 -2.87 12.52
CA GLY A 80 1.84 -3.05 12.68
C GLY A 80 2.27 -2.96 14.13
N ASP A 81 3.58 -3.04 14.34
CA ASP A 81 4.20 -2.85 15.64
C ASP A 81 3.97 -1.41 16.13
N ASN A 82 3.51 -1.23 17.36
CA ASN A 82 3.09 0.07 17.90
C ASN A 82 4.17 1.14 17.78
N ASP A 83 5.40 0.82 18.16
CA ASP A 83 6.52 1.77 18.10
C ASP A 83 6.82 2.19 16.66
N PHE A 84 6.65 1.27 15.71
CA PHE A 84 6.83 1.58 14.30
C PHE A 84 5.67 2.41 13.73
N LEU A 85 4.43 2.12 14.11
CA LEU A 85 3.26 2.93 13.74
C LEU A 85 3.41 4.38 14.18
N ASP A 86 3.92 4.62 15.39
CA ASP A 86 4.19 5.97 15.90
C ASP A 86 5.28 6.69 15.09
N ARG A 87 6.32 5.99 14.69
CA ARG A 87 7.39 6.53 13.82
C ARG A 87 6.87 6.84 12.42
N ALA A 88 6.11 5.93 11.84
CA ALA A 88 5.51 6.07 10.52
C ALA A 88 4.51 7.22 10.46
N GLY A 89 3.74 7.43 11.53
CA GLY A 89 2.82 8.56 11.68
C GLY A 89 3.52 9.93 11.57
N LYS A 90 4.78 10.03 11.99
CA LYS A 90 5.58 11.28 11.88
C LYS A 90 5.91 11.67 10.44
N VAL A 91 5.84 10.74 9.51
CA VAL A 91 5.97 10.98 8.06
C VAL A 91 4.65 10.82 7.32
N ALA A 92 3.54 10.91 8.06
CA ALA A 92 2.17 10.80 7.54
C ALA A 92 1.85 9.44 6.85
N LEU A 93 2.52 8.37 7.26
CA LEU A 93 2.17 7.02 6.83
C LEU A 93 1.10 6.46 7.78
N SER A 94 -0.13 6.95 7.60
CA SER A 94 -1.26 6.64 8.48
C SER A 94 -2.60 6.73 7.73
N ALA A 95 -3.65 6.14 8.31
CA ALA A 95 -4.97 6.12 7.71
C ALA A 95 -5.50 7.54 7.38
N GLY A 96 -6.08 7.68 6.20
CA GLY A 96 -6.62 8.94 5.68
C GLY A 96 -5.63 9.78 4.88
N VAL A 97 -4.34 9.43 4.88
CA VAL A 97 -3.32 10.16 4.12
C VAL A 97 -3.14 9.54 2.74
N ASN A 98 -2.98 10.39 1.72
CA ASN A 98 -2.72 9.94 0.35
C ASN A 98 -1.22 9.76 0.09
N TRP A 99 -0.85 8.61 -0.46
CA TRP A 99 0.54 8.24 -0.81
C TRP A 99 0.77 8.07 -2.31
N ALA A 100 -0.09 8.62 -3.15
CA ALA A 100 0.17 8.70 -4.58
C ALA A 100 1.45 9.53 -4.87
N GLU A 101 2.12 9.26 -6.00
CA GLU A 101 3.39 9.95 -6.35
C GLU A 101 3.24 11.47 -6.40
N GLN A 102 2.10 12.00 -6.81
CA GLN A 102 1.85 13.44 -6.83
C GLN A 102 1.84 14.07 -5.43
N SER A 103 1.57 13.30 -4.38
CA SER A 103 1.54 13.78 -2.99
C SER A 103 2.84 13.57 -2.24
N LYS A 104 3.52 12.45 -2.47
CA LYS A 104 4.70 12.02 -1.69
C LYS A 104 5.97 11.83 -2.53
N GLY A 105 5.89 12.03 -3.84
CA GLY A 105 6.98 11.67 -4.72
C GLY A 105 7.15 10.15 -4.84
N THR A 106 8.28 9.70 -5.36
CA THR A 106 8.58 8.28 -5.52
C THR A 106 8.52 7.56 -4.18
N ASN A 107 7.62 6.59 -4.10
CA ASN A 107 7.41 5.69 -2.99
C ASN A 107 6.79 4.38 -3.51
N ALA A 108 6.83 3.30 -2.73
CA ALA A 108 6.38 2.00 -3.22
C ALA A 108 4.89 1.97 -3.58
N ILE A 109 4.03 2.59 -2.76
CA ILE A 109 2.58 2.64 -2.99
C ILE A 109 2.27 3.39 -4.29
N GLY A 110 2.73 4.64 -4.40
CA GLY A 110 2.47 5.49 -5.55
C GLY A 110 3.03 4.93 -6.85
N THR A 111 4.24 4.35 -6.79
CA THR A 111 4.85 3.72 -7.95
C THR A 111 4.14 2.42 -8.35
N ALA A 112 3.69 1.59 -7.39
CA ALA A 112 2.90 0.40 -7.69
C ALA A 112 1.56 0.73 -8.35
N LEU A 113 0.92 1.85 -7.96
CA LEU A 113 -0.31 2.33 -8.60
C LEU A 113 -0.10 2.74 -10.06
N ILE A 114 1.01 3.42 -10.37
CA ILE A 114 1.30 3.91 -11.73
C ILE A 114 1.80 2.81 -12.65
N GLU A 115 2.73 1.98 -12.17
CA GLU A 115 3.38 0.94 -12.97
C GLU A 115 2.58 -0.37 -12.99
N GLU A 116 1.57 -0.51 -12.12
CA GLU A 116 0.72 -1.70 -11.98
C GLU A 116 1.51 -2.99 -11.72
N VAL A 117 2.67 -2.88 -11.05
CA VAL A 117 3.55 -4.01 -10.73
C VAL A 117 4.03 -3.94 -9.28
N PRO A 118 4.37 -5.08 -8.67
CA PRO A 118 5.02 -5.09 -7.36
C PRO A 118 6.30 -4.23 -7.37
N THR A 119 6.43 -3.35 -6.39
CA THR A 119 7.47 -2.33 -6.33
C THR A 119 8.13 -2.32 -4.96
N LEU A 120 9.45 -2.37 -4.93
CA LEU A 120 10.29 -2.15 -3.74
C LEU A 120 10.91 -0.75 -3.84
N VAL A 121 10.81 0.03 -2.77
CA VAL A 121 11.54 1.29 -2.60
C VAL A 121 12.28 1.25 -1.27
N HIS A 122 13.59 1.39 -1.31
CA HIS A 122 14.45 1.22 -0.15
C HIS A 122 15.23 2.49 0.14
N ALA A 123 15.20 2.94 1.39
CA ALA A 123 15.98 4.04 1.93
C ALA A 123 15.97 5.30 1.00
N ASP A 124 17.11 5.72 0.49
CA ASP A 124 17.29 6.92 -0.32
C ASP A 124 16.68 6.83 -1.74
N GLU A 125 16.09 5.70 -2.12
CA GLU A 125 15.27 5.58 -3.31
C GLU A 125 13.94 6.35 -3.16
N HIS A 126 13.45 6.56 -1.92
CA HIS A 126 12.34 7.46 -1.66
C HIS A 126 12.68 8.89 -2.09
N TYR A 127 11.71 9.56 -2.70
CA TYR A 127 11.94 10.94 -3.16
C TYR A 127 12.13 11.93 -2.01
N LEU A 128 11.27 11.85 -0.97
CA LEU A 128 11.36 12.71 0.20
C LEU A 128 12.41 12.18 1.18
N HIS A 129 13.31 13.06 1.63
CA HIS A 129 14.35 12.71 2.60
C HIS A 129 13.77 12.19 3.93
N ALA A 130 12.62 12.71 4.35
CA ALA A 130 11.93 12.26 5.57
C ALA A 130 11.60 10.76 5.55
N ASN A 131 11.48 10.15 4.36
CA ASN A 131 11.12 8.75 4.16
C ASN A 131 12.35 7.82 4.02
N HIS A 132 13.57 8.34 4.10
CA HIS A 132 14.80 7.55 3.88
C HIS A 132 15.04 6.46 4.95
N PHE A 133 14.36 6.51 6.09
CA PHE A 133 14.44 5.45 7.09
C PHE A 133 13.55 4.24 6.77
N LEU A 134 12.73 4.32 5.72
CA LEU A 134 11.77 3.29 5.33
C LEU A 134 12.35 2.34 4.28
N THR A 135 11.88 1.10 4.33
CA THR A 135 11.88 0.16 3.22
C THR A 135 10.44 -0.30 2.99
N CYS A 136 9.95 -0.15 1.78
CA CYS A 136 8.56 -0.37 1.42
C CYS A 136 8.45 -1.39 0.30
N SER A 137 7.64 -2.42 0.51
CA SER A 137 7.33 -3.46 -0.47
C SER A 137 5.83 -3.41 -0.78
N ALA A 138 5.46 -2.92 -1.94
CA ALA A 138 4.06 -2.75 -2.34
C ALA A 138 3.69 -3.65 -3.51
N ALA A 139 2.46 -4.17 -3.49
CA ALA A 139 1.88 -4.88 -4.62
C ALA A 139 0.47 -4.37 -4.91
N PRO A 140 0.12 -4.09 -6.18
CA PRO A 140 -1.22 -3.74 -6.56
C PRO A 140 -2.15 -4.95 -6.37
N ILE A 141 -3.39 -4.68 -5.99
CA ILE A 141 -4.48 -5.65 -5.90
C ILE A 141 -5.41 -5.37 -7.07
N LEU A 142 -5.61 -6.38 -7.92
CA LEU A 142 -6.38 -6.26 -9.15
C LEU A 142 -7.69 -7.02 -9.05
N ASP A 143 -8.74 -6.48 -9.68
CA ASP A 143 -9.96 -7.23 -9.93
C ASP A 143 -9.75 -8.24 -11.09
N PRO A 144 -10.70 -9.18 -11.34
CA PRO A 144 -10.59 -10.14 -12.44
C PRO A 144 -10.52 -9.53 -13.83
N ARG A 145 -10.87 -8.25 -13.98
CA ARG A 145 -10.80 -7.48 -15.25
C ARG A 145 -9.48 -6.75 -15.41
N GLY A 146 -8.61 -6.78 -14.39
CA GLY A 146 -7.34 -6.09 -14.38
C GLY A 146 -7.38 -4.65 -13.87
N ASN A 147 -8.51 -4.19 -13.31
CA ASN A 147 -8.57 -2.85 -12.70
C ASN A 147 -7.94 -2.88 -11.31
N ILE A 148 -7.21 -1.82 -10.97
CA ILE A 148 -6.65 -1.66 -9.63
C ILE A 148 -7.76 -1.41 -8.62
N LEU A 149 -7.82 -2.22 -7.56
CA LEU A 149 -8.69 -2.05 -6.40
C LEU A 149 -7.99 -1.24 -5.31
N GLY A 150 -6.69 -1.38 -5.19
CA GLY A 150 -5.85 -0.74 -4.19
C GLY A 150 -4.44 -1.31 -4.20
N VAL A 151 -3.70 -1.01 -3.14
CA VAL A 151 -2.33 -1.51 -2.93
C VAL A 151 -2.21 -2.10 -1.53
N LEU A 152 -1.57 -3.25 -1.44
CA LEU A 152 -1.06 -3.81 -0.19
C LEU A 152 0.42 -3.49 -0.09
N ASP A 153 0.84 -2.90 1.02
CA ASP A 153 2.23 -2.53 1.27
C ASP A 153 2.68 -3.03 2.64
N VAL A 154 3.90 -3.53 2.70
CA VAL A 154 4.63 -3.76 3.96
C VAL A 154 5.79 -2.80 4.02
N THR A 155 5.75 -1.95 5.01
CA THR A 155 6.79 -0.95 5.29
C THR A 155 7.47 -1.26 6.60
N GLY A 156 8.80 -1.19 6.62
CA GLY A 156 9.63 -1.39 7.80
C GLY A 156 10.78 -0.41 7.87
N ASP A 157 11.56 -0.49 8.94
CA ASP A 157 12.84 0.24 9.03
C ASP A 157 13.82 -0.34 8.01
N HIS A 158 14.51 0.53 7.26
CA HIS A 158 15.44 0.09 6.21
C HIS A 158 16.60 -0.76 6.75
N ARG A 159 16.92 -0.64 8.04
CA ARG A 159 17.96 -1.44 8.71
C ARG A 159 17.50 -2.87 8.96
N SER A 160 16.18 -3.09 9.04
CA SER A 160 15.54 -4.40 9.23
C SER A 160 15.05 -5.00 7.90
N PHE A 161 15.59 -4.56 6.76
CA PHE A 161 15.19 -5.05 5.45
C PHE A 161 15.35 -6.57 5.32
N HIS A 162 14.31 -7.22 4.84
CA HIS A 162 14.27 -8.65 4.60
C HIS A 162 13.86 -8.96 3.16
N GLN A 163 14.71 -9.66 2.42
CA GLN A 163 14.49 -9.93 0.99
C GLN A 163 13.21 -10.75 0.69
N HIS A 164 12.69 -11.50 1.67
CA HIS A 164 11.46 -12.29 1.50
C HIS A 164 10.17 -11.49 1.71
N THR A 165 10.25 -10.27 2.23
CA THR A 165 9.07 -9.42 2.46
C THR A 165 8.26 -9.18 1.18
N MET A 166 8.92 -8.91 0.06
CA MET A 166 8.25 -8.76 -1.22
C MET A 166 7.50 -10.02 -1.66
N ALA A 167 8.04 -11.21 -1.37
CA ALA A 167 7.34 -12.47 -1.69
C ALA A 167 6.06 -12.59 -0.85
N LEU A 168 6.11 -12.30 0.45
CA LEU A 168 4.94 -12.29 1.32
C LEU A 168 3.87 -11.31 0.85
N VAL A 169 4.25 -10.09 0.49
CA VAL A 169 3.32 -9.07 -0.03
C VAL A 169 2.65 -9.52 -1.31
N LYS A 170 3.41 -10.05 -2.27
CA LYS A 170 2.87 -10.56 -3.54
C LYS A 170 1.90 -11.73 -3.33
N MET A 171 2.24 -12.66 -2.45
CA MET A 171 1.37 -13.80 -2.11
C MET A 171 0.09 -13.32 -1.44
N SER A 172 0.19 -12.38 -0.51
CA SER A 172 -0.96 -11.80 0.20
C SER A 172 -1.88 -11.03 -0.74
N ALA A 173 -1.34 -10.20 -1.63
CA ALA A 173 -2.14 -9.51 -2.65
C ALA A 173 -2.89 -10.51 -3.54
N ARG A 174 -2.24 -11.59 -3.97
CA ARG A 174 -2.88 -12.67 -4.75
C ARG A 174 -3.97 -13.40 -3.96
N MET A 175 -3.81 -13.59 -2.66
CA MET A 175 -4.87 -14.15 -1.81
C MET A 175 -6.10 -13.24 -1.76
N ILE A 176 -5.92 -11.93 -1.62
CA ILE A 176 -7.02 -10.96 -1.65
C ILE A 176 -7.76 -11.03 -3.00
N GLU A 177 -7.03 -11.05 -4.12
CA GLU A 177 -7.59 -11.19 -5.46
C GLU A 177 -8.40 -12.49 -5.62
N ASN A 178 -7.90 -13.60 -5.08
CA ASN A 178 -8.61 -14.89 -5.11
C ASN A 178 -9.89 -14.86 -4.27
N HIS A 179 -9.89 -14.22 -3.11
CA HIS A 179 -11.10 -14.04 -2.31
C HIS A 179 -12.14 -13.20 -3.05
N TRP A 180 -11.71 -12.11 -3.70
CA TRP A 180 -12.57 -11.28 -4.53
C TRP A 180 -13.22 -12.07 -5.67
N LEU A 181 -12.42 -12.84 -6.44
CA LEU A 181 -12.89 -13.66 -7.53
C LEU A 181 -13.90 -14.73 -7.07
N THR A 182 -13.62 -15.38 -5.93
CA THR A 182 -14.52 -16.38 -5.35
C THR A 182 -15.86 -15.78 -4.95
N ASP A 183 -15.86 -14.57 -4.42
CA ASP A 183 -17.06 -13.85 -4.04
C ASP A 183 -17.89 -13.44 -5.27
N ASP A 184 -17.24 -12.95 -6.33
CA ASP A 184 -17.90 -12.66 -7.61
C ASP A 184 -18.59 -13.91 -8.18
N TYR A 185 -17.93 -15.04 -8.18
CA TYR A 185 -18.49 -16.29 -8.65
C TYR A 185 -19.73 -16.72 -7.85
N ARG A 186 -19.66 -16.61 -6.52
CA ARG A 186 -20.80 -16.92 -5.63
C ARG A 186 -22.01 -16.03 -5.90
N ASN A 187 -21.79 -14.74 -6.15
CA ASN A 187 -22.86 -13.78 -6.43
C ASN A 187 -23.54 -14.12 -7.77
N VAL A 188 -22.78 -14.37 -8.82
CA VAL A 188 -23.33 -14.80 -10.14
C VAL A 188 -24.16 -16.07 -10.01
N MET A 189 -23.74 -17.02 -9.18
CA MET A 189 -24.49 -18.29 -8.99
C MET A 189 -25.78 -18.11 -8.16
N ARG A 190 -25.84 -17.12 -7.27
CA ARG A 190 -27.07 -16.75 -6.54
C ARG A 190 -28.09 -16.13 -7.47
N ASP A 191 -27.69 -15.17 -8.30
CA ASP A 191 -28.56 -14.44 -9.22
C ASP A 191 -29.20 -15.37 -10.28
N ARG A 192 -28.52 -16.45 -10.64
CA ARG A 192 -29.06 -17.47 -11.57
C ARG A 192 -30.11 -18.38 -10.95
N LYS A 193 -30.23 -18.41 -9.61
CA LYS A 193 -31.19 -19.28 -8.89
C LYS A 193 -32.43 -18.51 -8.42
N SER A 194 -32.44 -17.19 -8.59
CA SER A 194 -33.59 -16.31 -8.32
C SER A 194 -34.40 -16.09 -9.58
#